data_cc521aa38d8622339bcbd89696e2e9da
#
_entry.id   cc521aa38d8622339bcbd89696e2e9da
#
_cell.length_a   1.000
_cell.length_b   1.000
_cell.length_c   1.000
_cell.angle_alpha   90.00
_cell.angle_beta   90.00
_cell.angle_gamma   90.00
#
_symmetry.space_group_name_H-M   'P 1'
#
loop_
_entity.id
_entity.type
_entity.pdbx_description
1 polymer ?
#
loop_
_entity_poly.entity_id
_entity_poly.type
_entity_poly.pdbx_seq_one_letter_code
_entity_poly.pdbx_strand_id
1 'polypeptide(L)'
;IVMLTGPSASGKTTSAHCIAKALQKRGTPAQVVSLDNFFKGAEFYPRLPDGTLDYENPDTLDLPLIKQCLRELSETGKTVLPIYDFSAEKRSAEVEPIDLQGGVCIVEGIHALNPELTGLVKGDDIYRIYAGLREEYCIDGRRVINTQDIRLCRRTLRDAAARGRSP
;
A
#
# COMPACT_ATOMS: atom_id res chain seq x y z
N ILE A 1 -13.97 3.14 -6.14
CA ILE A 1 -12.69 2.69 -5.57
C ILE A 1 -11.67 3.84 -5.65
N VAL A 2 -10.90 4.07 -4.58
CA VAL A 2 -9.76 4.99 -4.57
C VAL A 2 -8.48 4.14 -4.61
N MET A 3 -7.61 4.40 -5.59
CA MET A 3 -6.30 3.77 -5.73
C MET A 3 -5.21 4.76 -5.35
N LEU A 4 -4.47 4.49 -4.27
CA LEU A 4 -3.48 5.40 -3.73
C LEU A 4 -2.08 4.77 -3.78
N THR A 5 -1.20 5.33 -4.60
CA THR A 5 0.19 4.90 -4.71
C THR A 5 1.18 5.97 -4.27
N GLY A 6 2.43 5.62 -4.24
CA GLY A 6 3.57 6.49 -3.92
C GLY A 6 4.73 5.68 -3.38
N PRO A 7 5.93 6.24 -3.30
CA PRO A 7 7.11 5.51 -2.87
C PRO A 7 7.03 5.10 -1.39
N SER A 8 7.85 4.14 -0.98
CA SER A 8 7.93 3.71 0.42
C SER A 8 8.22 4.90 1.34
N ALA A 9 7.58 4.93 2.52
CA ALA A 9 7.66 6.01 3.51
C ALA A 9 7.18 7.40 3.04
N SER A 10 6.40 7.50 1.94
CA SER A 10 5.77 8.75 1.50
C SER A 10 4.51 9.15 2.30
N GLY A 11 3.99 8.26 3.14
CA GLY A 11 2.78 8.50 3.94
C GLY A 11 1.49 7.97 3.32
N LYS A 12 1.57 7.06 2.35
CA LYS A 12 0.39 6.44 1.71
C LYS A 12 -0.63 5.91 2.70
N THR A 13 -0.22 5.01 3.57
CA THR A 13 -1.10 4.36 4.57
C THR A 13 -1.76 5.40 5.48
N THR A 14 -1.00 6.40 5.96
CA THR A 14 -1.54 7.50 6.75
C THR A 14 -2.58 8.29 5.98
N SER A 15 -2.29 8.64 4.71
CA SER A 15 -3.21 9.37 3.84
C SER A 15 -4.47 8.56 3.55
N ALA A 16 -4.36 7.25 3.30
CA ALA A 16 -5.50 6.35 3.08
C ALA A 16 -6.44 6.36 4.30
N HIS A 17 -5.90 6.20 5.50
CA HIS A 17 -6.71 6.27 6.73
C HIS A 17 -7.30 7.67 6.99
N CYS A 18 -6.60 8.75 6.64
CA CYS A 18 -7.16 10.11 6.74
C CYS A 18 -8.35 10.29 5.79
N ILE A 19 -8.25 9.79 4.55
CA ILE A 19 -9.34 9.82 3.57
C ILE A 19 -10.52 9.00 4.08
N ALA A 20 -10.29 7.76 4.55
CA ALA A 20 -11.34 6.91 5.11
C ALA A 20 -12.08 7.61 6.26
N LYS A 21 -11.35 8.17 7.22
CA LYS A 21 -11.94 8.92 8.34
C LYS A 21 -12.73 10.14 7.88
N ALA A 22 -12.26 10.85 6.85
CA ALA A 22 -12.95 12.02 6.32
C ALA A 22 -14.28 11.63 5.63
N LEU A 23 -14.32 10.52 4.93
CA LEU A 23 -15.54 9.96 4.32
C LEU A 23 -16.52 9.49 5.39
N GLN A 24 -16.05 8.73 6.39
CA GLN A 24 -16.86 8.24 7.50
C GLN A 24 -17.51 9.39 8.29
N LYS A 25 -16.78 10.49 8.55
CA LYS A 25 -17.33 11.70 9.18
C LYS A 25 -18.45 12.36 8.35
N ARG A 26 -18.52 12.11 7.06
CA ARG A 26 -19.57 12.58 6.15
C ARG A 26 -20.68 11.55 5.94
N GLY A 27 -20.69 10.47 6.71
CA GLY A 27 -21.70 9.42 6.63
C GLY A 27 -21.48 8.40 5.50
N THR A 28 -20.32 8.43 4.82
CA THR A 28 -19.98 7.45 3.79
C THR A 28 -19.09 6.37 4.38
N PRO A 29 -19.52 5.09 4.42
CA PRO A 29 -18.65 4.00 4.85
C PRO A 29 -17.39 3.96 3.99
N ALA A 30 -16.24 3.73 4.61
CA ALA A 30 -14.99 3.64 3.88
C ALA A 30 -14.02 2.69 4.59
N GLN A 31 -13.34 1.85 3.82
CA GLN A 31 -12.35 0.89 4.32
C GLN A 31 -11.06 0.97 3.52
N VAL A 32 -9.94 0.70 4.20
CA VAL A 32 -8.60 0.70 3.59
C VAL A 32 -8.16 -0.73 3.35
N VAL A 33 -7.71 -1.01 2.13
CA VAL A 33 -7.11 -2.28 1.72
C VAL A 33 -5.64 -2.02 1.40
N SER A 34 -4.74 -2.54 2.22
CA SER A 34 -3.31 -2.45 1.96
C SER A 34 -2.84 -3.59 1.05
N LEU A 35 -2.18 -3.25 -0.06
CA LEU A 35 -1.55 -4.24 -0.94
C LEU A 35 -0.37 -4.95 -0.28
N ASP A 36 0.21 -4.38 0.78
CA ASP A 36 1.28 -5.02 1.54
C ASP A 36 0.80 -6.33 2.21
N ASN A 37 -0.50 -6.51 2.43
CA ASN A 37 -1.07 -7.77 2.92
C ASN A 37 -1.03 -8.92 1.91
N PHE A 38 -0.81 -8.60 0.63
CA PHE A 38 -0.81 -9.57 -0.45
C PHE A 38 0.58 -10.07 -0.86
N PHE A 39 1.62 -9.79 -0.07
CA PHE A 39 2.93 -10.36 -0.31
C PHE A 39 2.87 -11.89 -0.26
N LYS A 40 3.64 -12.56 -1.15
CA LYS A 40 3.68 -14.02 -1.27
C LYS A 40 4.49 -14.68 -0.15
N GLY A 41 5.59 -14.07 0.25
CA GLY A 41 6.62 -14.61 1.12
C GLY A 41 8.00 -14.46 0.47
N ALA A 42 9.03 -14.26 1.28
CA ALA A 42 10.37 -13.90 0.81
C ALA A 42 10.99 -14.96 -0.13
N GLU A 43 10.61 -16.23 0.02
CA GLU A 43 11.07 -17.34 -0.83
C GLU A 43 10.64 -17.23 -2.30
N PHE A 44 9.57 -16.46 -2.57
CA PHE A 44 9.05 -16.26 -3.94
C PHE A 44 9.48 -14.94 -4.57
N TYR A 45 10.29 -14.14 -3.86
CA TYR A 45 10.66 -12.83 -4.37
C TYR A 45 11.73 -12.92 -5.46
N PRO A 46 11.61 -12.12 -6.53
CA PRO A 46 12.67 -11.95 -7.52
C PRO A 46 13.96 -11.46 -6.86
N ARG A 47 15.07 -11.72 -7.52
CA ARG A 47 16.38 -11.25 -7.07
C ARG A 47 16.95 -10.23 -8.04
N LEU A 48 17.61 -9.23 -7.49
CA LEU A 48 18.41 -8.27 -8.23
C LEU A 48 19.70 -8.95 -8.75
N PRO A 49 20.41 -8.32 -9.71
CA PRO A 49 21.66 -8.90 -10.25
C PRO A 49 22.77 -9.17 -9.22
N ASP A 50 22.74 -8.46 -8.09
CA ASP A 50 23.66 -8.65 -6.96
C ASP A 50 23.25 -9.80 -6.02
N GLY A 51 22.13 -10.49 -6.31
CA GLY A 51 21.58 -11.60 -5.53
C GLY A 51 20.66 -11.19 -4.37
N THR A 52 20.52 -9.92 -4.09
CA THR A 52 19.59 -9.41 -3.05
C THR A 52 18.12 -9.55 -3.51
N LEU A 53 17.19 -9.61 -2.55
CA LEU A 53 15.76 -9.70 -2.85
C LEU A 53 15.23 -8.36 -3.37
N ASP A 54 14.48 -8.39 -4.47
CA ASP A 54 13.79 -7.22 -5.01
C ASP A 54 12.41 -7.06 -4.38
N TYR A 55 12.35 -6.38 -3.24
CA TYR A 55 11.11 -6.13 -2.50
C TYR A 55 10.15 -5.15 -3.19
N GLU A 56 10.59 -4.45 -4.23
CA GLU A 56 9.77 -3.47 -4.95
C GLU A 56 9.23 -4.04 -6.27
N ASN A 57 9.57 -5.28 -6.60
CA ASN A 57 9.07 -5.93 -7.79
C ASN A 57 7.58 -6.28 -7.66
N PRO A 58 6.73 -6.00 -8.67
CA PRO A 58 5.31 -6.38 -8.65
C PRO A 58 5.08 -7.88 -8.42
N ASP A 59 6.02 -8.74 -8.85
CA ASP A 59 5.91 -10.20 -8.70
C ASP A 59 6.04 -10.67 -7.25
N THR A 60 6.42 -9.79 -6.32
CA THR A 60 6.36 -10.08 -4.88
C THR A 60 4.92 -10.21 -4.37
N LEU A 61 3.96 -9.61 -5.08
CA LEU A 61 2.56 -9.62 -4.74
C LEU A 61 1.83 -10.79 -5.41
N ASP A 62 0.81 -11.29 -4.72
CA ASP A 62 -0.14 -12.27 -5.25
C ASP A 62 -1.19 -11.55 -6.10
N LEU A 63 -0.81 -11.16 -7.33
CA LEU A 63 -1.68 -10.46 -8.26
C LEU A 63 -2.99 -11.20 -8.54
N PRO A 64 -3.03 -12.54 -8.73
CA PRO A 64 -4.28 -13.27 -8.87
C PRO A 64 -5.23 -13.06 -7.70
N LEU A 65 -4.74 -13.15 -6.46
CA LEU A 65 -5.56 -12.95 -5.26
C LEU A 65 -6.04 -11.49 -5.13
N ILE A 66 -5.17 -10.51 -5.42
CA ILE A 66 -5.59 -9.10 -5.46
C ILE A 66 -6.72 -8.91 -6.46
N LYS A 67 -6.57 -9.46 -7.67
CA LYS A 67 -7.59 -9.39 -8.73
C LYS A 67 -8.90 -10.01 -8.31
N GLN A 68 -8.85 -11.15 -7.62
CA GLN A 68 -10.04 -11.81 -7.06
C GLN A 68 -10.72 -10.90 -6.02
N CYS A 69 -9.99 -10.42 -5.00
CA CYS A 69 -10.55 -9.58 -3.94
C CYS A 69 -11.15 -8.28 -4.49
N LEU A 70 -10.47 -7.62 -5.44
CA LEU A 70 -11.00 -6.39 -6.06
C LEU A 70 -12.27 -6.65 -6.87
N ARG A 71 -12.38 -7.80 -7.55
CA ARG A 71 -13.59 -8.19 -8.27
C ARG A 71 -14.73 -8.44 -7.29
N GLU A 72 -14.50 -9.23 -6.23
CA GLU A 72 -15.49 -9.51 -5.20
C GLU A 72 -16.01 -8.21 -4.56
N LEU A 73 -15.09 -7.28 -4.21
CA LEU A 73 -15.46 -5.96 -3.68
C LEU A 73 -16.30 -5.13 -4.66
N SER A 74 -15.98 -5.20 -5.96
CA SER A 74 -16.73 -4.48 -7.00
C SER A 74 -18.12 -5.06 -7.22
N GLU A 75 -18.27 -6.38 -7.14
CA GLU A 75 -19.51 -7.10 -7.44
C GLU A 75 -20.45 -7.19 -6.23
N THR A 76 -19.89 -7.43 -5.05
CA THR A 76 -20.67 -7.75 -3.85
C THR A 76 -20.48 -6.76 -2.70
N GLY A 77 -19.46 -5.92 -2.79
CA GLY A 77 -19.03 -5.06 -1.67
C GLY A 77 -18.31 -5.79 -0.54
N LYS A 78 -18.05 -7.11 -0.69
CA LYS A 78 -17.46 -7.95 0.36
C LYS A 78 -16.32 -8.79 -0.18
N THR A 79 -15.32 -9.04 0.67
CA THR A 79 -14.23 -10.00 0.41
C THR A 79 -13.55 -10.39 1.70
N VAL A 80 -12.57 -11.29 1.61
CA VAL A 80 -11.70 -11.69 2.72
C VAL A 80 -10.26 -11.40 2.32
N LEU A 81 -9.59 -10.54 3.08
CA LEU A 81 -8.21 -10.15 2.82
C LEU A 81 -7.23 -11.09 3.53
N PRO A 82 -6.09 -11.41 2.92
CA PRO A 82 -4.98 -12.03 3.63
C PRO A 82 -4.37 -11.05 4.62
N ILE A 83 -3.63 -11.56 5.59
CA ILE A 83 -2.79 -10.78 6.50
C ILE A 83 -1.35 -11.23 6.30
N TYR A 84 -0.43 -10.28 6.15
CA TYR A 84 1.00 -10.55 6.02
C TYR A 84 1.73 -10.23 7.32
N ASP A 85 2.44 -11.22 7.86
CA ASP A 85 3.31 -11.05 9.02
C ASP A 85 4.71 -10.60 8.56
N PHE A 86 5.01 -9.32 8.76
CA PHE A 86 6.31 -8.73 8.39
C PHE A 86 7.47 -9.25 9.24
N SER A 87 7.20 -9.71 10.47
CA SER A 87 8.24 -10.24 11.36
C SER A 87 8.63 -11.66 10.95
N ALA A 88 7.65 -12.44 10.52
CA ALA A 88 7.86 -13.79 10.03
C ALA A 88 8.14 -13.86 8.51
N GLU A 89 8.05 -12.73 7.80
CA GLU A 89 8.18 -12.57 6.34
C GLU A 89 7.31 -13.55 5.53
N LYS A 90 6.11 -13.84 6.03
CA LYS A 90 5.16 -14.78 5.41
C LYS A 90 3.70 -14.36 5.62
N ARG A 91 2.82 -14.96 4.82
CA ARG A 91 1.38 -14.83 5.00
C ARG A 91 0.93 -15.50 6.30
N SER A 92 0.10 -14.81 7.09
CA SER A 92 -0.55 -15.37 8.27
C SER A 92 -1.62 -16.39 7.87
N ALA A 93 -1.98 -17.29 8.82
CA ALA A 93 -3.17 -18.12 8.69
C ALA A 93 -4.46 -17.33 8.99
N GLU A 94 -4.35 -16.17 9.63
CA GLU A 94 -5.47 -15.27 9.89
C GLU A 94 -5.84 -14.49 8.64
N VAL A 95 -7.11 -14.11 8.55
CA VAL A 95 -7.69 -13.34 7.45
C VAL A 95 -8.60 -12.24 7.99
N GLU A 96 -8.79 -11.18 7.22
CA GLU A 96 -9.62 -10.03 7.58
C GLU A 96 -10.84 -9.94 6.65
N PRO A 97 -12.09 -10.15 7.16
CA PRO A 97 -13.27 -9.93 6.36
C PRO A 97 -13.54 -8.44 6.16
N ILE A 98 -13.86 -8.04 4.94
CA ILE A 98 -14.23 -6.67 4.55
C ILE A 98 -15.68 -6.65 4.07
N ASP A 99 -16.45 -5.67 4.56
CA ASP A 99 -17.79 -5.33 4.07
C ASP A 99 -17.87 -3.81 3.87
N LEU A 100 -17.96 -3.39 2.63
CA LEU A 100 -17.98 -1.95 2.27
C LEU A 100 -19.33 -1.29 2.60
N GLN A 101 -20.41 -2.06 2.81
CA GLN A 101 -21.76 -1.52 3.09
C GLN A 101 -22.20 -0.45 2.07
N GLY A 102 -21.88 -0.65 0.80
CA GLY A 102 -22.13 0.33 -0.27
C GLY A 102 -21.20 1.55 -0.27
N GLY A 103 -20.16 1.53 0.56
CA GLY A 103 -19.20 2.63 0.72
C GLY A 103 -18.01 2.57 -0.23
N VAL A 104 -16.91 3.19 0.19
CA VAL A 104 -15.69 3.39 -0.61
C VAL A 104 -14.57 2.45 -0.15
N CYS A 105 -13.99 1.73 -1.10
CA CYS A 105 -12.73 1.01 -0.92
C CYS A 105 -11.54 1.91 -1.26
N ILE A 106 -10.56 2.02 -0.36
CA ILE A 106 -9.30 2.75 -0.58
C ILE A 106 -8.18 1.73 -0.62
N VAL A 107 -7.71 1.41 -1.82
CA VAL A 107 -6.59 0.48 -2.05
C VAL A 107 -5.29 1.27 -2.02
N GLU A 108 -4.37 0.93 -1.11
CA GLU A 108 -3.09 1.60 -1.01
C GLU A 108 -1.91 0.64 -1.16
N GLY A 109 -0.84 1.10 -1.78
CA GLY A 109 0.40 0.34 -1.96
C GLY A 109 1.28 0.95 -3.05
N ILE A 110 2.55 0.52 -3.09
CA ILE A 110 3.49 1.03 -4.11
C ILE A 110 3.04 0.68 -5.54
N HIS A 111 2.27 -0.40 -5.69
CA HIS A 111 1.74 -0.90 -6.97
C HIS A 111 0.25 -0.61 -7.19
N ALA A 112 -0.40 0.22 -6.33
CA ALA A 112 -1.84 0.44 -6.44
C ALA A 112 -2.30 1.05 -7.79
N LEU A 113 -1.43 1.75 -8.50
CA LEU A 113 -1.71 2.25 -9.86
C LEU A 113 -1.13 1.37 -10.98
N ASN A 114 -0.73 0.14 -10.69
CA ASN A 114 -0.33 -0.80 -11.74
C ASN A 114 -1.51 -1.01 -12.71
N PRO A 115 -1.29 -0.88 -14.05
CA PRO A 115 -2.33 -1.09 -15.05
C PRO A 115 -3.08 -2.42 -14.94
N GLU A 116 -2.41 -3.48 -14.49
CA GLU A 116 -3.04 -4.79 -14.26
C GLU A 116 -4.11 -4.77 -13.16
N LEU A 117 -4.01 -3.86 -12.20
CA LEU A 117 -4.99 -3.68 -11.14
C LEU A 117 -6.04 -2.63 -11.51
N THR A 118 -5.59 -1.49 -12.04
CA THR A 118 -6.52 -0.41 -12.41
C THR A 118 -7.43 -0.77 -13.57
N GLY A 119 -6.98 -1.66 -14.46
CA GLY A 119 -7.80 -2.16 -15.58
C GLY A 119 -8.97 -3.08 -15.19
N LEU A 120 -9.03 -3.53 -13.92
CA LEU A 120 -10.13 -4.36 -13.42
C LEU A 120 -11.35 -3.55 -12.99
N VAL A 121 -11.18 -2.27 -12.75
CA VAL A 121 -12.25 -1.35 -12.32
C VAL A 121 -12.63 -0.46 -13.49
N LYS A 122 -13.93 -0.27 -13.71
CA LYS A 122 -14.42 0.64 -14.76
C LYS A 122 -13.85 2.03 -14.55
N GLY A 123 -13.47 2.71 -15.64
CA GLY A 123 -12.71 3.96 -15.61
C GLY A 123 -13.34 5.07 -14.75
N ASP A 124 -14.68 5.16 -14.75
CA ASP A 124 -15.43 6.19 -14.01
C ASP A 124 -15.58 5.87 -12.51
N ASP A 125 -15.33 4.62 -12.11
CA ASP A 125 -15.47 4.16 -10.73
C ASP A 125 -14.12 4.18 -9.97
N ILE A 126 -13.05 4.67 -10.59
CA ILE A 126 -11.70 4.68 -10.04
C ILE A 126 -11.15 6.09 -9.85
N TYR A 127 -10.78 6.41 -8.63
CA TYR A 127 -10.07 7.65 -8.31
C TYR A 127 -8.59 7.37 -8.03
N ARG A 128 -7.68 8.00 -8.78
CA ARG A 128 -6.24 7.73 -8.73
C ARG A 128 -5.52 8.82 -7.96
N ILE A 129 -4.74 8.45 -6.94
CA ILE A 129 -3.97 9.38 -6.11
C ILE A 129 -2.51 8.93 -6.08
N TYR A 130 -1.60 9.90 -6.29
CA TYR A 130 -0.18 9.71 -6.05
C TYR A 130 0.25 10.50 -4.82
N ALA A 131 0.70 9.80 -3.76
CA ALA A 131 1.24 10.39 -2.54
C ALA A 131 2.77 10.51 -2.66
N GLY A 132 3.25 11.69 -3.00
CA GLY A 132 4.68 12.01 -3.05
C GLY A 132 5.08 12.90 -1.87
N LEU A 133 6.17 12.57 -1.20
CA LEU A 133 6.80 13.47 -0.24
C LEU A 133 7.58 14.55 -1.02
N ARG A 134 7.31 15.81 -0.74
CA ARG A 134 8.01 16.97 -1.32
C ARG A 134 8.54 17.86 -0.20
N GLU A 135 9.30 17.27 0.70
CA GLU A 135 9.95 18.00 1.78
C GLU A 135 11.46 18.05 1.52
N GLU A 136 12.04 19.21 1.77
CA GLU A 136 13.48 19.41 1.78
C GLU A 136 13.83 20.46 2.83
N TYR A 137 15.00 20.34 3.42
CA TYR A 137 15.50 21.33 4.37
C TYR A 137 16.60 22.15 3.73
N CYS A 138 16.44 23.47 3.79
CA CYS A 138 17.40 24.42 3.27
C CYS A 138 17.94 25.32 4.38
N ILE A 139 19.23 25.62 4.34
CA ILE A 139 19.89 26.63 5.16
C ILE A 139 20.51 27.65 4.21
N ASP A 140 20.18 28.93 4.40
CA ASP A 140 20.64 30.04 3.56
C ASP A 140 20.43 29.79 2.05
N GLY A 141 19.27 29.22 1.69
CA GLY A 141 18.93 28.89 0.32
C GLY A 141 19.65 27.67 -0.27
N ARG A 142 20.49 27.00 0.50
CA ARG A 142 21.16 25.76 0.08
C ARG A 142 20.43 24.54 0.65
N ARG A 143 20.09 23.59 -0.21
CA ARG A 143 19.52 22.31 0.20
C ARG A 143 20.55 21.52 1.01
N VAL A 144 20.22 21.21 2.27
CA VAL A 144 21.08 20.41 3.18
C VAL A 144 20.53 18.99 3.36
N ILE A 145 19.20 18.80 3.30
CA ILE A 145 18.57 17.49 3.34
C ILE A 145 17.56 17.43 2.19
N ASN A 146 17.66 16.45 1.34
CA ASN A 146 16.74 16.25 0.21
C ASN A 146 15.61 15.31 0.59
N THR A 147 14.60 15.22 -0.28
CA THR A 147 13.42 14.35 -0.09
C THR A 147 13.78 12.87 0.08
N GLN A 148 14.84 12.39 -0.58
CA GLN A 148 15.24 10.98 -0.49
C GLN A 148 15.83 10.68 0.89
N ASP A 149 16.65 11.57 1.44
CA ASP A 149 17.24 11.44 2.77
C ASP A 149 16.14 11.41 3.84
N ILE A 150 15.14 12.32 3.73
CA ILE A 150 13.99 12.34 4.63
C ILE A 150 13.21 11.02 4.55
N ARG A 151 12.98 10.52 3.35
CA ARG A 151 12.30 9.22 3.17
C ARG A 151 13.11 8.06 3.74
N LEU A 152 14.42 8.07 3.57
CA LEU A 152 15.31 7.05 4.14
C LEU A 152 15.21 7.05 5.66
N CYS A 153 15.34 8.20 6.30
CA CYS A 153 15.17 8.32 7.75
C CYS A 153 13.80 7.82 8.23
N ARG A 154 12.72 8.22 7.55
CA ARG A 154 11.37 7.76 7.89
C ARG A 154 11.20 6.26 7.72
N ARG A 155 11.78 5.68 6.66
CA ARG A 155 11.75 4.23 6.42
C ARG A 155 12.52 3.48 7.51
N THR A 156 13.73 3.92 7.84
CA THR A 156 14.57 3.31 8.89
C THR A 156 13.84 3.33 10.25
N LEU A 157 13.31 4.48 10.65
CA LEU A 157 12.56 4.61 11.91
C LEU A 157 11.32 3.70 11.95
N ARG A 158 10.55 3.66 10.85
CA ARG A 158 9.36 2.79 10.76
C ARG A 158 9.76 1.32 10.84
N ASP A 159 10.77 0.89 10.09
CA ASP A 159 11.17 -0.51 10.02
C ASP A 159 11.76 -0.99 11.35
N ALA A 160 12.47 -0.12 12.08
CA ALA A 160 12.93 -0.40 13.44
C ALA A 160 11.76 -0.49 14.44
N ALA A 161 10.82 0.46 14.39
CA ALA A 161 9.72 0.53 15.36
C ALA A 161 8.60 -0.49 15.12
N ALA A 162 8.27 -0.79 13.84
CA ALA A 162 7.08 -1.56 13.49
C ALA A 162 7.38 -2.92 12.84
N ARG A 163 8.60 -3.17 12.38
CA ARG A 163 8.97 -4.40 11.68
C ARG A 163 10.13 -5.16 12.34
N GLY A 164 10.64 -4.68 13.47
CA GLY A 164 11.73 -5.31 14.23
C GLY A 164 13.06 -5.40 13.46
N ARG A 165 13.25 -4.60 12.41
CA ARG A 165 14.47 -4.59 11.60
C ARG A 165 15.50 -3.64 12.23
N SER A 166 16.78 -4.06 12.26
CA SER A 166 17.88 -3.16 12.63
C SER A 166 17.98 -2.01 11.63
N PRO A 167 18.32 -0.80 12.12
CA PRO A 167 18.61 0.36 11.28
C PRO A 167 19.74 0.12 10.29
#